data_6382f74b05adeaa3bb9777b54c82fd7c
#
_entry.id   6382f74b05adeaa3bb9777b54c82fd7c
#
_cell.length_a   1.000
_cell.length_b   1.000
_cell.length_c   1.000
_cell.angle_alpha   90.00
_cell.angle_beta   90.00
_cell.angle_gamma   90.00
#
_symmetry.space_group_name_H-M   'P 1'
#
loop_
_entity.id
_entity.type
_entity.pdbx_description
1 polymer ?
#
loop_
_entity_poly.entity_id
_entity_poly.type
_entity_poly.pdbx_seq_one_letter_code
_entity_poly.pdbx_strand_id
1 'polypeptide(L)'
;MTKQEIIALFEQEFSFVNGKFEIFEFALNDDKLHAYDFKLAMPGGYMYWKEGRVLRVGRSYSNSRKRSLEHIQDNTGGIIQQLNKDPDTFIILFNLKEANDNKHLHWVAVLEVYFELKLKPEIPSRL
;
A
#
# COMPACT_ATOMS: atom_id res chain seq x y z
N MET A 1 -12.36 -10.29 0.24
CA MET A 1 -11.80 -10.00 -1.10
C MET A 1 -10.35 -10.49 -1.16
N THR A 2 -10.00 -11.17 -2.22
CA THR A 2 -8.61 -11.66 -2.40
C THR A 2 -7.68 -10.53 -2.82
N LYS A 3 -6.37 -10.75 -2.66
CA LYS A 3 -5.37 -9.80 -3.16
C LYS A 3 -5.49 -9.61 -4.67
N GLN A 4 -5.74 -10.68 -5.40
CA GLN A 4 -5.92 -10.65 -6.85
C GLN A 4 -7.12 -9.81 -7.26
N GLU A 5 -8.22 -9.90 -6.51
CA GLU A 5 -9.41 -9.07 -6.76
C GLU A 5 -9.11 -7.58 -6.53
N ILE A 6 -8.32 -7.26 -5.50
CA ILE A 6 -7.91 -5.88 -5.23
C ILE A 6 -7.05 -5.34 -6.37
N ILE A 7 -6.09 -6.13 -6.84
CA ILE A 7 -5.23 -5.74 -7.96
C ILE A 7 -6.06 -5.54 -9.24
N ALA A 8 -7.04 -6.41 -9.46
CA ALA A 8 -7.94 -6.27 -10.61
C ALA A 8 -8.76 -4.98 -10.56
N LEU A 9 -9.23 -4.58 -9.36
CA LEU A 9 -9.90 -3.28 -9.18
C LEU A 9 -8.98 -2.12 -9.55
N PHE A 10 -7.72 -2.17 -9.14
CA PHE A 10 -6.74 -1.14 -9.50
C PHE A 10 -6.56 -1.09 -11.01
N GLU A 11 -6.34 -2.21 -11.66
CA GLU A 11 -6.08 -2.27 -13.09
C GLU A 11 -7.28 -1.77 -13.90
N GLN A 12 -8.48 -2.02 -13.44
CA GLN A 12 -9.70 -1.55 -14.10
C GLN A 12 -9.91 -0.05 -13.89
N GLU A 13 -9.88 0.42 -12.65
CA GLU A 13 -10.18 1.81 -12.32
C GLU A 13 -9.10 2.77 -12.79
N PHE A 14 -7.85 2.33 -12.75
CA PHE A 14 -6.69 3.14 -13.13
C PHE A 14 -6.07 2.71 -14.46
N SER A 15 -6.87 2.13 -15.36
CA SER A 15 -6.40 1.56 -16.63
C SER A 15 -5.62 2.55 -17.50
N PHE A 16 -5.95 3.83 -17.42
CA PHE A 16 -5.28 4.89 -18.21
C PHE A 16 -3.93 5.32 -17.63
N VAL A 17 -3.61 4.92 -16.40
CA VAL A 17 -2.37 5.31 -15.70
C VAL A 17 -1.66 4.13 -15.04
N ASN A 18 -2.24 2.93 -15.06
CA ASN A 18 -1.69 1.78 -14.35
C ASN A 18 -0.28 1.39 -14.82
N GLY A 19 0.07 1.68 -16.07
CA GLY A 19 1.42 1.43 -16.59
C GLY A 19 2.52 2.27 -15.94
N LYS A 20 2.17 3.32 -15.19
CA LYS A 20 3.12 4.14 -14.44
C LYS A 20 3.38 3.60 -13.04
N PHE A 21 2.68 2.53 -12.65
CA PHE A 21 2.78 1.91 -11.34
C PHE A 21 3.33 0.50 -11.44
N GLU A 22 4.00 0.07 -10.38
CA GLU A 22 4.43 -1.32 -10.19
C GLU A 22 3.86 -1.79 -8.85
N ILE A 23 3.33 -3.02 -8.84
CA ILE A 23 2.67 -3.58 -7.66
C ILE A 23 3.57 -4.61 -7.02
N PHE A 24 3.72 -4.52 -5.70
CA PHE A 24 4.50 -5.47 -4.90
C PHE A 24 3.62 -6.05 -3.79
N GLU A 25 3.79 -7.32 -3.52
CA GLU A 25 3.13 -8.02 -2.41
C GLU A 25 4.17 -8.72 -1.55
N PHE A 26 4.13 -8.49 -0.24
CA PHE A 26 5.02 -9.17 0.70
C PHE A 26 4.27 -9.52 1.97
N ALA A 27 4.54 -10.71 2.54
CA ALA A 27 4.20 -10.95 3.93
C ALA A 27 5.02 -10.01 4.83
N LEU A 28 4.48 -9.58 5.94
CA LEU A 28 5.16 -8.60 6.81
C LEU A 28 6.45 -9.16 7.44
N ASN A 29 6.62 -10.48 7.48
CA ASN A 29 7.84 -11.12 7.94
C ASN A 29 8.83 -11.43 6.81
N ASP A 30 8.53 -11.08 5.57
CA ASP A 30 9.40 -11.35 4.42
C ASP A 30 10.64 -10.45 4.49
N ASP A 31 11.83 -11.07 4.46
CA ASP A 31 13.11 -10.36 4.51
C ASP A 31 13.27 -9.39 3.34
N LYS A 32 12.67 -9.67 2.19
CA LYS A 32 12.71 -8.78 1.01
C LYS A 32 12.05 -7.44 1.26
N LEU A 33 11.00 -7.43 2.09
CA LEU A 33 10.32 -6.18 2.47
C LEU A 33 11.24 -5.29 3.31
N HIS A 34 12.08 -5.90 4.14
CA HIS A 34 12.96 -5.19 5.07
C HIS A 34 14.36 -4.92 4.49
N ALA A 35 14.68 -5.53 3.34
CA ALA A 35 15.93 -5.26 2.63
C ALA A 35 15.80 -3.98 1.80
N TYR A 36 16.92 -3.27 1.60
CA TYR A 36 16.89 -2.09 0.75
C TYR A 36 16.69 -2.49 -0.72
N ASP A 37 15.66 -1.96 -1.32
CA ASP A 37 15.40 -2.04 -2.75
C ASP A 37 14.75 -0.71 -3.16
N PHE A 38 15.39 0.00 -4.08
CA PHE A 38 14.92 1.33 -4.49
C PHE A 38 13.51 1.30 -5.09
N LYS A 39 13.11 0.18 -5.69
CA LYS A 39 11.76 0.04 -6.28
C LYS A 39 10.66 0.05 -5.22
N LEU A 40 10.98 -0.36 -4.00
CA LEU A 40 10.04 -0.34 -2.87
C LEU A 40 10.01 1.04 -2.22
N ALA A 41 11.11 1.79 -2.32
CA ALA A 41 11.27 3.10 -1.71
C ALA A 41 10.78 4.22 -2.64
N MET A 42 9.59 4.07 -3.19
CA MET A 42 9.00 4.98 -4.16
C MET A 42 7.70 5.58 -3.64
N PRO A 43 7.27 6.74 -4.19
CA PRO A 43 5.94 7.25 -3.90
C PRO A 43 4.89 6.20 -4.26
N GLY A 44 3.89 6.02 -3.41
CA GLY A 44 2.87 5.04 -3.69
C GLY A 44 1.79 4.95 -2.63
N GLY A 45 0.75 4.21 -2.97
CA GLY A 45 -0.27 3.78 -2.03
C GLY A 45 0.10 2.42 -1.45
N TYR A 46 -0.37 2.15 -0.26
CA TYR A 46 -0.15 0.85 0.37
C TYR A 46 -1.37 0.42 1.17
N MET A 47 -1.47 -0.88 1.39
CA MET A 47 -2.51 -1.41 2.27
C MET A 47 -2.02 -2.68 2.96
N TYR A 48 -2.60 -2.95 4.13
CA TYR A 48 -2.40 -4.22 4.84
C TYR A 48 -3.61 -5.10 4.59
N TRP A 49 -3.34 -6.36 4.26
CA TRP A 49 -4.37 -7.36 3.95
C TRP A 49 -4.13 -8.61 4.78
N LYS A 50 -5.18 -9.13 5.37
CA LYS A 50 -5.11 -10.37 6.16
C LYS A 50 -6.42 -11.14 6.02
N GLU A 51 -6.32 -12.39 5.56
CA GLU A 51 -7.45 -13.32 5.50
C GLU A 51 -8.70 -12.73 4.85
N GLY A 52 -8.52 -12.13 3.68
CA GLY A 52 -9.64 -11.55 2.92
C GLY A 52 -10.08 -10.17 3.38
N ARG A 53 -9.43 -9.58 4.38
CA ARG A 53 -9.79 -8.28 4.95
C ARG A 53 -8.71 -7.25 4.69
N VAL A 54 -9.13 -6.07 4.28
CA VAL A 54 -8.24 -4.91 4.20
C VAL A 54 -8.27 -4.21 5.55
N LEU A 55 -7.10 -4.11 6.18
CA LEU A 55 -7.01 -3.55 7.53
C LEU A 55 -6.86 -2.03 7.52
N ARG A 56 -6.03 -1.53 6.63
CA ARG A 56 -5.79 -0.09 6.49
C ARG A 56 -5.22 0.22 5.12
N VAL A 57 -5.56 1.40 4.61
CA VAL A 57 -5.01 1.97 3.38
C VAL A 57 -4.24 3.24 3.74
N GLY A 58 -3.12 3.47 3.08
CA GLY A 58 -2.34 4.68 3.29
C GLY A 58 -1.57 5.09 2.04
N ARG A 59 -0.80 6.16 2.15
CA ARG A 59 0.02 6.66 1.05
C ARG A 59 1.29 7.33 1.54
N SER A 60 2.24 7.46 0.63
CA SER A 60 3.40 8.32 0.81
C SER A 60 3.75 8.97 -0.53
N TYR A 61 4.07 10.24 -0.51
CA TYR A 61 4.55 10.95 -1.71
C TYR A 61 6.06 10.78 -1.92
N SER A 62 6.72 10.03 -1.06
CA SER A 62 8.18 9.83 -1.14
C SER A 62 8.60 8.38 -1.07
N ASN A 63 8.12 7.62 -0.08
CA ASN A 63 8.58 6.25 0.18
C ASN A 63 7.49 5.44 0.86
N SER A 64 6.73 4.69 0.07
CA SER A 64 5.59 3.90 0.55
C SER A 64 6.02 2.80 1.52
N ARG A 65 7.13 2.12 1.23
CA ARG A 65 7.66 1.07 2.10
C ARG A 65 8.01 1.61 3.49
N LYS A 66 8.78 2.68 3.53
CA LYS A 66 9.17 3.31 4.80
C LYS A 66 7.95 3.75 5.59
N ARG A 67 7.03 4.46 4.93
CA ARG A 67 5.84 4.99 5.59
C ARG A 67 4.94 3.87 6.13
N SER A 68 4.75 2.81 5.36
CA SER A 68 3.92 1.69 5.80
C SER A 68 4.52 0.98 7.01
N LEU A 69 5.84 0.80 7.06
CA LEU A 69 6.51 0.19 8.21
C LEU A 69 6.50 1.11 9.43
N GLU A 70 6.64 2.42 9.23
CA GLU A 70 6.51 3.40 10.31
C GLU A 70 5.12 3.38 10.94
N HIS A 71 4.07 3.25 10.14
CA HIS A 71 2.70 3.13 10.66
C HIS A 71 2.55 1.96 11.62
N ILE A 72 3.17 0.83 11.31
CA ILE A 72 3.15 -0.35 12.17
C ILE A 72 3.91 -0.07 13.48
N GLN A 73 5.11 0.51 13.38
CA GLN A 73 5.94 0.81 14.54
C GLN A 73 5.30 1.86 15.46
N ASP A 74 4.72 2.89 14.85
CA ASP A 74 4.09 3.99 15.58
C ASP A 74 2.73 3.62 16.17
N ASN A 75 2.27 2.39 15.91
CA ASN A 75 0.99 1.88 16.39
C ASN A 75 -0.19 2.81 16.07
N THR A 76 -0.19 3.38 14.87
CA THR A 76 -1.24 4.30 14.44
C THR A 76 -2.60 3.58 14.45
N GLY A 77 -3.53 4.05 15.28
CA GLY A 77 -4.84 3.41 15.46
C GLY A 77 -4.88 2.38 16.60
N GLY A 78 -3.76 2.11 17.28
CA GLY A 78 -3.71 1.31 18.50
C GLY A 78 -3.63 -0.21 18.32
N ILE A 79 -3.88 -0.73 17.10
CA ILE A 79 -3.90 -2.18 16.85
C ILE A 79 -2.90 -2.61 15.76
N ILE A 80 -2.37 -1.67 15.00
CA ILE A 80 -1.49 -1.99 13.87
C ILE A 80 -0.16 -2.59 14.32
N GLN A 81 0.34 -2.20 15.49
CA GLN A 81 1.61 -2.70 16.00
C GLN A 81 1.62 -4.23 16.15
N GLN A 82 0.47 -4.82 16.39
CA GLN A 82 0.33 -6.28 16.51
C GLN A 82 0.66 -6.99 15.18
N LEU A 83 0.63 -6.27 14.06
CA LEU A 83 0.94 -6.83 12.75
C LEU A 83 2.44 -6.92 12.47
N ASN A 84 3.28 -6.36 13.33
CA ASN A 84 4.72 -6.32 13.10
C ASN A 84 5.28 -7.73 12.88
N LYS A 85 5.81 -7.96 11.68
CA LYS A 85 6.36 -9.24 11.23
C LYS A 85 5.38 -10.42 11.27
N ASP A 86 4.07 -10.14 11.25
CA ASP A 86 3.06 -11.19 11.15
C ASP A 86 3.17 -11.90 9.80
N PRO A 87 3.39 -13.25 9.78
CA PRO A 87 3.51 -13.99 8.53
C PRO A 87 2.20 -14.10 7.75
N ASP A 88 1.06 -13.89 8.40
CA ASP A 88 -0.27 -14.02 7.79
C ASP A 88 -0.82 -12.68 7.29
N THR A 89 -0.15 -11.58 7.57
CA THR A 89 -0.51 -10.25 7.07
C THR A 89 0.38 -9.89 5.90
N PHE A 90 -0.23 -9.42 4.83
CA PHE A 90 0.48 -8.96 3.64
C PHE A 90 0.39 -7.46 3.50
N ILE A 91 1.45 -6.87 2.96
CA ILE A 91 1.42 -5.50 2.48
C ILE A 91 1.36 -5.52 0.97
N ILE A 92 0.53 -4.66 0.39
CA ILE A 92 0.48 -4.45 -1.05
C ILE A 92 0.91 -3.01 -1.30
N LEU A 93 1.94 -2.85 -2.12
CA LEU A 93 2.46 -1.54 -2.51
C LEU A 93 2.09 -1.26 -3.96
N PHE A 94 1.48 -0.10 -4.21
CA PHE A 94 1.18 0.40 -5.55
C PHE A 94 2.10 1.60 -5.78
N ASN A 95 3.29 1.36 -6.28
CA ASN A 95 4.36 2.35 -6.36
C ASN A 95 4.51 2.93 -7.75
N LEU A 96 4.77 4.22 -7.84
CA LEU A 96 5.25 4.82 -9.08
C LEU A 96 6.58 4.18 -9.47
N LYS A 97 6.77 3.93 -10.75
CA LYS A 97 8.00 3.33 -11.27
C LYS A 97 9.19 4.27 -11.23
N GLU A 98 8.94 5.59 -11.28
CA GLU A 98 9.98 6.60 -11.34
C GLU A 98 9.85 7.57 -10.16
N ALA A 99 10.97 7.80 -9.45
CA ALA A 99 10.99 8.60 -8.24
C ALA A 99 10.59 10.07 -8.46
N ASN A 100 10.91 10.62 -9.63
CA ASN A 100 10.68 12.03 -9.95
C ASN A 100 9.52 12.24 -10.91
N ASP A 101 8.56 11.33 -10.93
CA ASP A 101 7.39 11.43 -11.79
C ASP A 101 6.36 12.41 -11.21
N ASN A 102 6.63 13.70 -11.38
CA ASN A 102 5.73 14.76 -10.89
C ASN A 102 4.42 14.83 -11.68
N LYS A 103 4.36 14.25 -12.87
CA LYS A 103 3.14 14.26 -13.68
C LYS A 103 2.08 13.30 -13.13
N HIS A 104 2.50 12.24 -12.45
CA HIS A 104 1.58 11.20 -11.98
C HIS A 104 1.52 11.11 -10.44
N LEU A 105 2.24 11.98 -9.74
CA LEU A 105 2.32 11.93 -8.27
C LEU A 105 0.94 12.11 -7.62
N HIS A 106 0.07 12.94 -8.17
CA HIS A 106 -1.27 13.16 -7.62
C HIS A 106 -2.13 11.88 -7.65
N TRP A 107 -1.84 10.93 -8.54
CA TRP A 107 -2.57 9.67 -8.58
C TRP A 107 -2.33 8.81 -7.34
N VAL A 108 -1.23 9.05 -6.63
CA VAL A 108 -0.98 8.39 -5.35
C VAL A 108 -2.06 8.77 -4.32
N ALA A 109 -2.46 10.04 -4.29
CA ALA A 109 -3.56 10.48 -3.44
C ALA A 109 -4.90 9.89 -3.89
N VAL A 110 -5.14 9.86 -5.20
CA VAL A 110 -6.37 9.31 -5.77
C VAL A 110 -6.50 7.82 -5.44
N LEU A 111 -5.39 7.07 -5.50
CA LEU A 111 -5.35 5.66 -5.09
C LEU A 111 -5.86 5.47 -3.66
N GLU A 112 -5.34 6.25 -2.73
CA GLU A 112 -5.74 6.15 -1.32
C GLU A 112 -7.23 6.43 -1.16
N VAL A 113 -7.72 7.50 -1.75
CA VAL A 113 -9.13 7.87 -1.65
C VAL A 113 -10.02 6.78 -2.25
N TYR A 114 -9.65 6.30 -3.43
CA TYR A 114 -10.42 5.25 -4.11
C TYR A 114 -10.53 3.98 -3.26
N PHE A 115 -9.40 3.48 -2.78
CA PHE A 115 -9.38 2.24 -2.00
C PHE A 115 -10.06 2.42 -0.64
N GLU A 116 -9.89 3.59 0.00
CA GLU A 116 -10.56 3.87 1.26
C GLU A 116 -12.08 3.80 1.12
N LEU A 117 -12.61 4.40 0.06
CA LEU A 117 -14.04 4.40 -0.19
C LEU A 117 -14.56 3.06 -0.70
N LYS A 118 -13.79 2.38 -1.54
CA LYS A 118 -14.22 1.14 -2.18
C LYS A 118 -14.12 -0.07 -1.26
N LEU A 119 -13.01 -0.19 -0.52
CA LEU A 119 -12.73 -1.37 0.29
C LEU A 119 -13.20 -1.25 1.74
N LYS A 120 -13.45 -0.05 2.21
CA LYS A 120 -13.89 0.23 3.58
C LYS A 120 -13.00 -0.47 4.60
N PRO A 121 -11.72 -0.08 4.73
CA PRO A 121 -10.78 -0.73 5.64
C PRO A 121 -11.28 -0.74 7.08
N GLU A 122 -10.87 -1.74 7.85
CA GLU A 122 -11.26 -1.87 9.26
C GLU A 122 -10.78 -0.69 10.11
N ILE A 123 -9.61 -0.13 9.75
CA ILE A 123 -9.06 1.06 10.40
C ILE A 123 -9.10 2.19 9.37
N PRO A 124 -10.10 3.08 9.43
CA PRO A 124 -10.23 4.15 8.43
C PRO A 124 -9.08 5.13 8.47
N SER A 125 -8.67 5.62 7.30
CA SER A 125 -7.73 6.71 7.18
C SER A 125 -8.46 8.05 7.26
N ARG A 126 -7.73 9.08 7.67
CA ARG A 126 -8.21 10.45 7.55
C ARG A 126 -7.91 10.94 6.14
N LEU A 127 -8.94 11.14 5.38
CA LEU A 127 -8.82 11.66 4.02
C LEU A 127 -8.73 13.19 3.99
#